data_ee75ad71c25f73ab87b087ffbd92bab3
#
_entry.id   ee75ad71c25f73ab87b087ffbd92bab3
#
_cell.length_a   1.000
_cell.length_b   1.000
_cell.length_c   1.000
_cell.angle_alpha   90.00
_cell.angle_beta   90.00
_cell.angle_gamma   90.00
#
_symmetry.space_group_name_H-M   'P 1'
#
loop_
_entity.id
_entity.type
_entity.pdbx_description
1 polymer ?
#
loop_
_entity_poly.entity_id
_entity_poly.type
_entity_poly.pdbx_seq_one_letter_code
_entity_poly.pdbx_strand_id
1 'polypeptide(L)'
;ENIENAPGFLARSGYASDPGPEPWGEEIYPRFYKERGDGWSPASLSLWSDLASPMAFSYFGLHAEALSHGREWFQKPQWPPYVLWWVDGSPMPQWRDAVVRHEHLHDKGTTAFAFDFKHPFDASGQPTKIDRGRLKAIVGLQAKQG
;
A
#
# COMPACT_ATOMS: atom_id res chain seq x y z
N GLU A 1 9.78 -6.40 12.45
CA GLU A 1 9.54 -7.31 11.35
C GLU A 1 9.68 -6.62 10.03
N ASN A 2 10.33 -7.31 9.18
CA ASN A 2 10.71 -6.77 7.91
C ASN A 2 9.61 -7.05 6.87
N ILE A 3 9.19 -6.00 6.15
CA ILE A 3 8.23 -6.16 5.06
C ILE A 3 8.68 -7.22 4.05
N GLU A 4 10.00 -7.34 3.86
CA GLU A 4 10.59 -8.28 2.91
C GLU A 4 10.32 -9.75 3.27
N ASN A 5 9.93 -10.02 4.51
CA ASN A 5 9.57 -11.36 4.97
C ASN A 5 8.06 -11.60 4.94
N ALA A 6 7.26 -10.60 4.56
CA ALA A 6 5.82 -10.74 4.55
C ALA A 6 5.38 -11.67 3.41
N PRO A 7 4.41 -12.58 3.66
CA PRO A 7 3.88 -13.42 2.58
C PRO A 7 3.35 -12.58 1.43
N GLY A 8 3.69 -12.97 0.21
CA GLY A 8 3.22 -12.30 -1.01
C GLY A 8 3.99 -11.04 -1.38
N PHE A 9 4.92 -10.61 -0.56
CA PHE A 9 5.76 -9.45 -0.88
C PHE A 9 6.70 -9.78 -2.04
N LEU A 10 6.77 -8.87 -3.02
CA LEU A 10 7.64 -9.03 -4.18
C LEU A 10 8.80 -8.04 -4.19
N ALA A 11 8.51 -6.74 -4.01
CA ALA A 11 9.54 -5.73 -4.08
C ALA A 11 9.05 -4.43 -3.45
N ARG A 12 9.97 -3.53 -3.13
CA ARG A 12 9.65 -2.18 -2.67
C ARG A 12 10.62 -1.17 -3.24
N SER A 13 10.15 0.07 -3.36
CA SER A 13 11.03 1.17 -3.73
C SER A 13 11.95 1.52 -2.57
N GLY A 14 13.19 1.84 -2.90
CA GLY A 14 14.07 2.52 -1.96
C GLY A 14 13.88 4.02 -2.04
N TYR A 15 14.72 4.74 -1.32
CA TYR A 15 14.72 6.20 -1.25
C TYR A 15 16.09 6.71 -1.67
N ALA A 16 16.11 7.86 -2.35
CA ALA A 16 17.32 8.35 -3.01
C ALA A 16 18.50 8.54 -2.06
N SER A 17 18.25 8.86 -0.80
CA SER A 17 19.31 9.14 0.17
C SER A 17 19.59 8.01 1.15
N ASP A 18 18.89 6.89 1.04
CA ASP A 18 18.99 5.80 2.00
C ASP A 18 19.69 4.59 1.41
N PRO A 19 20.42 3.82 2.22
CA PRO A 19 20.90 2.52 1.78
C PRO A 19 19.71 1.57 1.63
N GLY A 20 19.81 0.61 0.71
CA GLY A 20 18.76 -0.37 0.48
C GLY A 20 18.39 -0.46 -0.98
N PRO A 21 17.13 -0.85 -1.29
CA PRO A 21 16.69 -1.00 -2.67
C PRO A 21 16.80 0.29 -3.47
N GLU A 22 16.88 0.14 -4.80
CA GLU A 22 16.90 1.29 -5.68
C GLU A 22 15.55 2.03 -5.65
N PRO A 23 15.57 3.36 -5.75
CA PRO A 23 14.33 4.11 -5.89
C PRO A 23 13.62 3.81 -7.19
N TRP A 24 12.29 3.84 -7.16
CA TRP A 24 11.46 3.64 -8.35
C TRP A 24 11.07 5.01 -8.92
N GLY A 25 12.06 5.70 -9.50
CA GLY A 25 11.88 7.05 -9.99
C GLY A 25 12.00 8.09 -8.88
N GLU A 26 11.75 9.34 -9.23
CA GLU A 26 11.80 10.44 -8.28
C GLU A 26 10.65 10.35 -7.29
N GLU A 27 10.95 10.45 -6.00
CA GLU A 27 9.92 10.46 -4.96
C GLU A 27 9.18 11.79 -5.01
N ILE A 28 7.89 11.73 -5.32
CA ILE A 28 7.01 12.89 -5.36
C ILE A 28 5.76 12.55 -4.55
N TYR A 29 4.93 13.56 -4.28
CA TYR A 29 3.75 13.42 -3.42
C TYR A 29 2.51 13.92 -4.13
N PRO A 30 1.32 13.37 -3.80
CA PRO A 30 0.07 13.90 -4.34
C PRO A 30 -0.11 15.37 -3.97
N ARG A 31 -0.83 16.12 -4.81
CA ARG A 31 -1.05 17.56 -4.60
C ARG A 31 -1.78 17.88 -3.30
N PHE A 32 -2.58 16.93 -2.79
CA PHE A 32 -3.31 17.13 -1.53
C PHE A 32 -2.48 16.80 -0.29
N TYR A 33 -1.29 16.23 -0.47
CA TYR A 33 -0.43 15.90 0.64
C TYR A 33 0.12 17.16 1.30
N LYS A 34 0.05 17.20 2.62
CA LYS A 34 0.61 18.29 3.40
C LYS A 34 1.56 17.72 4.43
N GLU A 35 2.79 18.18 4.41
CA GLU A 35 3.76 17.80 5.41
C GLU A 35 3.36 18.40 6.76
N ARG A 36 3.48 17.59 7.82
CA ARG A 36 3.08 18.01 9.16
C ARG A 36 4.17 18.79 9.88
N GLY A 37 5.31 19.00 9.24
CA GLY A 37 6.41 19.75 9.84
C GLY A 37 7.25 18.98 10.84
N ASP A 38 6.98 17.68 11.00
CA ASP A 38 7.74 16.82 11.92
C ASP A 38 8.91 16.12 11.23
N GLY A 39 9.10 16.39 9.95
CA GLY A 39 10.17 15.77 9.17
C GLY A 39 9.94 14.30 8.83
N TRP A 40 8.75 13.77 9.09
CA TRP A 40 8.43 12.37 8.87
C TRP A 40 7.37 12.22 7.78
N SER A 41 7.77 11.57 6.70
CA SER A 41 6.89 11.29 5.56
C SER A 41 6.85 9.78 5.35
N PRO A 42 5.89 9.06 5.95
CA PRO A 42 5.86 7.60 5.91
C PRO A 42 5.31 7.04 4.59
N ALA A 43 5.63 7.66 3.48
CA ALA A 43 5.20 7.16 2.17
C ALA A 43 6.01 5.94 1.79
N SER A 44 5.34 4.89 1.33
CA SER A 44 5.98 3.69 0.82
C SER A 44 5.31 3.22 -0.46
N LEU A 45 6.09 2.59 -1.32
CA LEU A 45 5.62 2.04 -2.58
C LEU A 45 6.13 0.61 -2.67
N SER A 46 5.23 -0.35 -2.77
CA SER A 46 5.59 -1.76 -2.72
C SER A 46 4.75 -2.57 -3.72
N LEU A 47 5.31 -3.71 -4.11
CA LEU A 47 4.72 -4.62 -5.09
C LEU A 47 4.41 -5.95 -4.41
N TRP A 48 3.21 -6.48 -4.64
CA TRP A 48 2.70 -7.68 -3.99
C TRP A 48 2.11 -8.64 -5.00
N SER A 49 2.06 -9.92 -4.65
CA SER A 49 1.56 -10.95 -5.56
C SER A 49 0.03 -11.02 -5.66
N ASP A 50 -0.68 -10.50 -4.65
CA ASP A 50 -2.14 -10.49 -4.62
C ASP A 50 -2.63 -9.41 -3.67
N LEU A 51 -3.95 -9.23 -3.59
CA LEU A 51 -4.56 -8.20 -2.74
C LEU A 51 -4.58 -8.58 -1.26
N ALA A 52 -4.71 -9.86 -0.95
CA ALA A 52 -4.78 -10.31 0.45
C ALA A 52 -3.47 -10.06 1.19
N SER A 53 -2.34 -10.17 0.49
CA SER A 53 -1.01 -10.06 1.11
C SER A 53 -0.73 -8.67 1.70
N PRO A 54 -0.87 -7.57 0.95
CA PRO A 54 -0.67 -6.25 1.54
C PRO A 54 -1.73 -5.92 2.58
N MET A 55 -2.96 -6.40 2.42
CA MET A 55 -3.99 -6.21 3.43
C MET A 55 -3.61 -6.89 4.75
N ALA A 56 -3.12 -8.13 4.68
CA ALA A 56 -2.68 -8.86 5.87
C ALA A 56 -1.53 -8.14 6.55
N PHE A 57 -0.54 -7.68 5.78
CA PHE A 57 0.59 -6.96 6.33
C PHE A 57 0.16 -5.67 7.03
N SER A 58 -0.74 -4.91 6.38
CA SER A 58 -1.16 -3.60 6.87
C SER A 58 -2.06 -3.67 8.09
N TYR A 59 -2.98 -4.64 8.14
CA TYR A 59 -4.01 -4.68 9.17
C TYR A 59 -3.81 -5.75 10.23
N PHE A 60 -3.08 -6.81 9.93
CA PHE A 60 -2.95 -7.96 10.82
C PHE A 60 -1.51 -8.33 11.15
N GLY A 61 -0.56 -7.62 10.58
CA GLY A 61 0.86 -7.83 10.86
C GLY A 61 1.35 -6.84 11.91
N LEU A 62 2.63 -6.50 11.80
CA LEU A 62 3.30 -5.57 12.73
C LEU A 62 2.65 -4.21 12.80
N HIS A 63 2.03 -3.80 11.69
CA HIS A 63 1.34 -2.52 11.67
C HIS A 63 0.07 -2.48 12.48
N ALA A 64 -0.43 -3.64 12.94
CA ALA A 64 -1.64 -3.66 13.78
C ALA A 64 -1.48 -2.80 15.02
N GLU A 65 -0.30 -2.88 15.67
CA GLU A 65 -0.04 -2.07 16.85
C GLU A 65 0.09 -0.60 16.49
N ALA A 66 0.81 -0.30 15.41
CA ALA A 66 0.93 1.09 14.94
C ALA A 66 -0.42 1.66 14.56
N LEU A 67 -1.29 0.85 13.94
CA LEU A 67 -2.64 1.29 13.58
C LEU A 67 -3.50 1.56 14.80
N SER A 68 -3.38 0.75 15.86
CA SER A 68 -4.15 0.98 17.07
C SER A 68 -3.74 2.28 17.76
N HIS A 69 -2.45 2.59 17.75
CA HIS A 69 -1.96 3.87 18.27
C HIS A 69 -2.22 5.01 17.31
N GLY A 70 -2.29 4.70 16.02
CA GLY A 70 -2.52 5.69 14.98
C GLY A 70 -3.98 6.01 14.74
N ARG A 71 -4.91 5.40 15.48
CA ARG A 71 -6.34 5.67 15.28
C ARG A 71 -6.67 7.15 15.34
N GLU A 72 -6.03 7.87 16.24
CA GLU A 72 -6.25 9.31 16.36
C GLU A 72 -5.75 10.05 15.12
N TRP A 73 -4.70 9.54 14.49
CA TRP A 73 -4.13 10.15 13.28
C TRP A 73 -4.99 9.87 12.05
N PHE A 74 -5.69 8.72 12.03
CA PHE A 74 -6.46 8.29 10.87
C PHE A 74 -7.95 8.51 11.03
N GLN A 75 -8.40 9.05 12.15
CA GLN A 75 -9.83 9.23 12.42
C GLN A 75 -10.57 10.05 11.37
N LYS A 76 -9.91 11.00 10.74
CA LYS A 76 -10.53 11.81 9.69
C LYS A 76 -9.50 12.13 8.60
N PRO A 77 -9.12 11.13 7.80
CA PRO A 77 -8.17 11.42 6.72
C PRO A 77 -8.80 12.43 5.74
N GLN A 78 -8.05 13.48 5.44
CA GLN A 78 -8.47 14.48 4.47
C GLN A 78 -8.30 13.97 3.05
N TRP A 79 -7.60 12.85 2.89
CA TRP A 79 -7.35 12.21 1.60
C TRP A 79 -7.22 10.71 1.83
N PRO A 80 -7.36 9.90 0.76
CA PRO A 80 -7.18 8.45 0.90
C PRO A 80 -5.80 8.13 1.47
N PRO A 81 -5.72 7.27 2.50
CA PRO A 81 -4.44 6.95 3.13
C PRO A 81 -3.51 6.09 2.26
N TYR A 82 -4.04 5.42 1.26
CA TYR A 82 -3.27 4.57 0.35
C TYR A 82 -4.02 4.42 -0.96
N VAL A 83 -3.34 3.85 -1.96
CA VAL A 83 -3.95 3.53 -3.26
C VAL A 83 -3.41 2.20 -3.74
N LEU A 84 -4.26 1.42 -4.38
CA LEU A 84 -3.94 0.12 -4.96
C LEU A 84 -4.19 0.15 -6.46
N TRP A 85 -3.37 -0.59 -7.20
CA TRP A 85 -3.59 -0.83 -8.63
C TRP A 85 -2.80 -2.05 -9.06
N TRP A 86 -3.20 -2.61 -10.21
CA TRP A 86 -2.52 -3.77 -10.77
C TRP A 86 -1.46 -3.36 -11.77
N VAL A 87 -0.36 -4.11 -11.77
CA VAL A 87 0.71 -3.96 -12.78
C VAL A 87 1.07 -5.36 -13.27
N ASP A 88 1.63 -5.43 -14.47
CA ASP A 88 2.11 -6.71 -15.01
C ASP A 88 3.58 -6.96 -14.71
N GLY A 89 4.21 -6.08 -13.95
CA GLY A 89 5.56 -6.27 -13.44
C GLY A 89 6.67 -5.70 -14.28
N SER A 90 6.37 -5.24 -15.50
CA SER A 90 7.41 -4.66 -16.36
C SER A 90 6.81 -3.56 -17.25
N PRO A 91 7.34 -2.33 -17.23
CA PRO A 91 8.40 -1.87 -16.32
C PRO A 91 7.92 -1.74 -14.88
N MET A 92 8.86 -1.60 -13.95
CA MET A 92 8.50 -1.38 -12.55
C MET A 92 7.72 -0.09 -12.39
N PRO A 93 6.71 -0.08 -11.50
CA PRO A 93 5.97 1.16 -11.24
C PRO A 93 6.88 2.22 -10.62
N GLN A 94 6.56 3.49 -10.88
CA GLN A 94 7.32 4.61 -10.35
C GLN A 94 6.45 5.44 -9.42
N TRP A 95 7.09 6.27 -8.60
CA TRP A 95 6.37 7.16 -7.69
C TRP A 95 5.35 8.03 -8.41
N ARG A 96 5.68 8.51 -9.63
CA ARG A 96 4.73 9.31 -10.43
C ARG A 96 3.46 8.52 -10.77
N ASP A 97 3.59 7.21 -11.00
CA ASP A 97 2.42 6.36 -11.25
C ASP A 97 1.53 6.29 -10.01
N ALA A 98 2.15 6.15 -8.85
CA ALA A 98 1.43 6.12 -7.58
C ALA A 98 0.72 7.44 -7.32
N VAL A 99 1.38 8.57 -7.58
CA VAL A 99 0.80 9.90 -7.36
C VAL A 99 -0.41 10.11 -8.26
N VAL A 100 -0.30 9.80 -9.54
CA VAL A 100 -1.39 9.94 -10.50
C VAL A 100 -2.60 9.12 -10.06
N ARG A 101 -2.37 7.88 -9.64
CA ARG A 101 -3.46 6.99 -9.21
C ARG A 101 -4.04 7.43 -7.87
N HIS A 102 -3.21 7.90 -6.96
CA HIS A 102 -3.67 8.38 -5.66
C HIS A 102 -4.56 9.63 -5.82
N GLU A 103 -4.14 10.55 -6.68
CA GLU A 103 -4.94 11.73 -6.99
C GLU A 103 -6.25 11.35 -7.70
N HIS A 104 -6.20 10.36 -8.59
CA HIS A 104 -7.40 9.85 -9.25
C HIS A 104 -8.40 9.27 -8.23
N LEU A 105 -7.90 8.48 -7.28
CA LEU A 105 -8.74 7.93 -6.22
C LEU A 105 -9.41 9.03 -5.41
N HIS A 106 -8.65 10.07 -5.07
CA HIS A 106 -9.18 11.23 -4.34
C HIS A 106 -10.27 11.94 -5.13
N ASP A 107 -10.05 12.15 -6.43
CA ASP A 107 -10.93 12.98 -7.25
C ASP A 107 -12.14 12.23 -7.79
N LYS A 108 -11.98 10.95 -8.12
CA LYS A 108 -12.99 10.17 -8.85
C LYS A 108 -13.56 9.01 -8.05
N GLY A 109 -12.96 8.67 -6.91
CA GLY A 109 -13.34 7.48 -6.16
C GLY A 109 -12.71 6.22 -6.74
N THR A 110 -13.16 5.06 -6.27
CA THR A 110 -12.55 3.77 -6.64
C THR A 110 -12.92 3.37 -8.06
N THR A 111 -11.91 3.02 -8.84
CA THR A 111 -12.02 2.51 -10.21
C THR A 111 -10.95 1.45 -10.41
N ALA A 112 -10.98 0.76 -11.56
CA ALA A 112 -9.92 -0.20 -11.90
C ALA A 112 -8.55 0.46 -12.01
N PHE A 113 -8.49 1.75 -12.28
CA PHE A 113 -7.24 2.50 -12.37
C PHE A 113 -6.63 2.77 -11.00
N ALA A 114 -7.47 2.96 -9.97
CA ALA A 114 -7.03 3.27 -8.62
C ALA A 114 -8.13 2.89 -7.63
N PHE A 115 -7.82 2.04 -6.66
CA PHE A 115 -8.84 1.53 -5.74
C PHE A 115 -8.27 1.31 -4.34
N ASP A 116 -9.12 0.79 -3.43
CA ASP A 116 -8.75 0.49 -2.05
C ASP A 116 -9.24 -0.92 -1.67
N PHE A 117 -8.96 -1.34 -0.43
CA PHE A 117 -9.35 -2.69 0.02
C PHE A 117 -10.86 -2.83 0.22
N LYS A 118 -11.58 -1.73 0.40
CA LYS A 118 -13.04 -1.79 0.56
C LYS A 118 -13.75 -2.01 -0.76
N HIS A 119 -13.16 -1.52 -1.85
CA HIS A 119 -13.74 -1.60 -3.19
C HIS A 119 -12.69 -2.10 -4.17
N PRO A 120 -12.25 -3.38 -4.00
CA PRO A 120 -11.16 -3.90 -4.81
C PRO A 120 -11.61 -4.24 -6.23
N PHE A 121 -10.64 -4.18 -7.15
CA PHE A 121 -10.81 -4.60 -8.54
C PHE A 121 -9.79 -5.71 -8.83
N ASP A 122 -10.15 -6.62 -9.73
CA ASP A 122 -9.22 -7.66 -10.14
C ASP A 122 -8.33 -7.19 -11.30
N ALA A 123 -7.40 -8.04 -11.71
CA ALA A 123 -6.43 -7.68 -12.74
C ALA A 123 -7.07 -7.45 -14.11
N SER A 124 -8.30 -7.93 -14.32
CA SER A 124 -9.03 -7.69 -15.56
C SER A 124 -9.84 -6.39 -15.52
N GLY A 125 -9.84 -5.68 -14.40
CA GLY A 125 -10.54 -4.42 -14.25
C GLY A 125 -11.97 -4.54 -13.77
N GLN A 126 -12.36 -5.70 -13.25
CA GLN A 126 -13.71 -5.92 -12.74
C GLN A 126 -13.75 -5.82 -11.22
N PRO A 127 -14.84 -5.29 -10.64
CA PRO A 127 -14.99 -5.32 -9.19
C PRO A 127 -14.87 -6.73 -8.65
N THR A 128 -14.20 -6.87 -7.51
CA THR A 128 -13.96 -8.17 -6.90
C THR A 128 -14.06 -8.07 -5.38
N LYS A 129 -13.70 -9.14 -4.70
CA LYS A 129 -13.62 -9.19 -3.23
C LYS A 129 -12.28 -9.74 -2.84
N ILE A 130 -11.81 -9.35 -1.65
CA ILE A 130 -10.57 -9.92 -1.12
C ILE A 130 -10.79 -11.40 -0.82
N ASP A 131 -9.82 -12.22 -1.19
CA ASP A 131 -9.85 -13.66 -0.90
C ASP A 131 -9.69 -13.87 0.60
N ARG A 132 -10.80 -14.14 1.29
CA ARG A 132 -10.82 -14.30 2.75
C ARG A 132 -10.07 -15.54 3.21
N GLY A 133 -10.07 -16.59 2.40
CA GLY A 133 -9.32 -17.79 2.70
C GLY A 133 -7.82 -17.53 2.67
N ARG A 134 -7.35 -16.83 1.64
CA ARG A 134 -5.95 -16.45 1.53
C ARG A 134 -5.55 -15.52 2.67
N LEU A 135 -6.40 -14.55 3.00
CA LEU A 135 -6.17 -13.60 4.09
C LEU A 135 -6.01 -14.35 5.42
N LYS A 136 -6.92 -15.27 5.72
CA LYS A 136 -6.85 -16.07 6.94
C LYS A 136 -5.58 -16.92 7.00
N ALA A 137 -5.19 -17.50 5.88
CA ALA A 137 -3.98 -18.31 5.81
C ALA A 137 -2.74 -17.47 6.11
N ILE A 138 -2.64 -16.27 5.55
CA ILE A 138 -1.50 -15.38 5.79
C ILE A 138 -1.48 -14.93 7.25
N VAL A 139 -2.61 -14.53 7.81
CA VAL A 139 -2.70 -14.10 9.21
C VAL A 139 -2.31 -15.23 10.15
N GLY A 140 -2.73 -16.46 9.84
CA GLY A 140 -2.33 -17.63 10.63
C GLY A 140 -0.82 -17.87 10.62
N LEU A 141 -0.19 -17.71 9.45
CA LEU A 141 1.27 -17.82 9.34
C LEU A 141 1.98 -16.74 10.15
N GLN A 142 1.48 -15.51 10.10
CA GLN A 142 2.07 -14.41 10.87
C GLN A 142 1.96 -14.66 12.38
N ALA A 143 0.83 -15.18 12.83
CA ALA A 143 0.62 -15.50 14.25
C ALA A 143 1.62 -16.56 14.72
N LYS A 144 1.94 -17.55 13.87
CA LYS A 144 2.91 -18.59 14.21
C LYS A 144 4.35 -18.08 14.24
N GLN A 145 4.64 -17.04 13.49
CA GLN A 145 5.97 -16.45 13.44
C GLN A 145 6.18 -15.40 14.53
N GLY A 146 5.11 -14.94 15.11
CA GLY A 146 5.16 -13.97 16.21
C GLY A 146 5.31 -14.66 17.54
#